data_4a58054f08346e6672a45466a27f7351
#
_entry.id   4a58054f08346e6672a45466a27f7351
#
_cell.length_a   1.000
_cell.length_b   1.000
_cell.length_c   1.000
_cell.angle_alpha   90.00
_cell.angle_beta   90.00
_cell.angle_gamma   90.00
#
_symmetry.space_group_name_H-M   'P 1'
#
loop_
_entity.id
_entity.type
_entity.pdbx_description
1 polymer ?
#
loop_
_entity_poly.entity_id
_entity_poly.type
_entity_poly.pdbx_seq_one_letter_code
_entity_poly.pdbx_strand_id
1 'polypeptide(L)'
;MLFRSPLLFTVSEYSKKQMIECLKLPSNKIVVLGNGWEHFKEVTADETLKERHPDWFATPYFFSLGSLAPNKNIQWILEVAKRHPQYNFFIGGKANLKAYGTDYKEEDYKNVKFLGYISDGEVKYLMAHCKAFIFPSFFEGFGIPPLEAMSVGAKCIIAKASCLPEIFGESAYWIDPYDTDVDLDELLSHDVASPEKVLNKYTFKRFAKIMHDTLCGFS
;
A
#
# COMPACT_ATOMS: atom_id res chain seq x y z
N MET A 1 12.04 -1.30 27.35
CA MET A 1 10.61 -1.53 27.62
C MET A 1 10.10 -2.86 27.02
N LEU A 2 10.30 -3.14 25.73
CA LEU A 2 9.87 -4.38 25.04
C LEU A 2 10.28 -5.69 25.77
N PHE A 3 11.47 -5.75 26.34
CA PHE A 3 11.97 -6.95 27.03
C PHE A 3 11.25 -7.26 28.37
N ARG A 4 10.56 -6.28 28.94
CA ARG A 4 9.81 -6.44 30.20
C ARG A 4 8.35 -6.81 30.01
N SER A 5 7.82 -6.60 28.78
CA SER A 5 6.44 -7.00 28.47
C SER A 5 6.31 -8.53 28.44
N PRO A 6 5.30 -9.10 29.10
CA PRO A 6 5.04 -10.53 29.03
C PRO A 6 4.50 -10.93 27.65
N LEU A 7 3.85 -10.01 26.93
CA LEU A 7 3.20 -10.22 25.66
C LEU A 7 3.45 -9.04 24.74
N LEU A 8 3.63 -9.31 23.45
CA LEU A 8 3.82 -8.33 22.37
C LEU A 8 2.88 -8.67 21.22
N PHE A 9 2.34 -7.64 20.57
CA PHE A 9 1.51 -7.79 19.39
C PHE A 9 2.22 -7.23 18.16
N THR A 10 2.01 -7.87 17.03
CA THR A 10 2.52 -7.42 15.74
C THR A 10 1.50 -7.66 14.64
N VAL A 11 1.77 -7.18 13.43
CA VAL A 11 0.78 -7.11 12.35
C VAL A 11 0.94 -8.17 11.26
N SER A 12 2.09 -8.88 11.21
CA SER A 12 2.35 -9.93 10.22
C SER A 12 3.34 -10.98 10.77
N GLU A 13 3.36 -12.16 10.19
CA GLU A 13 4.36 -13.18 10.50
C GLU A 13 5.76 -12.71 10.10
N TYR A 14 5.86 -11.97 8.98
CA TYR A 14 7.10 -11.32 8.59
C TYR A 14 7.63 -10.39 9.70
N SER A 15 6.78 -9.49 10.21
CA SER A 15 7.15 -8.58 11.30
C SER A 15 7.52 -9.34 12.58
N LYS A 16 6.81 -10.42 12.90
CA LYS A 16 7.15 -11.31 14.01
C LYS A 16 8.54 -11.91 13.84
N LYS A 17 8.84 -12.42 12.64
CA LYS A 17 10.17 -12.98 12.33
C LYS A 17 11.27 -11.91 12.51
N GLN A 18 11.04 -10.68 12.01
CA GLN A 18 11.99 -9.58 12.19
C GLN A 18 12.21 -9.23 13.67
N MET A 19 11.16 -9.23 14.50
CA MET A 19 11.28 -8.99 15.95
C MET A 19 12.11 -10.09 16.64
N ILE A 20 11.94 -11.34 16.25
CA ILE A 20 12.71 -12.47 16.79
C ILE A 20 14.18 -12.35 16.37
N GLU A 21 14.46 -12.10 15.09
CA GLU A 21 15.81 -12.08 14.53
C GLU A 21 16.62 -10.87 14.97
N CYS A 22 16.02 -9.68 14.89
CA CYS A 22 16.72 -8.42 15.17
C CYS A 22 16.76 -8.07 16.66
N LEU A 23 15.66 -8.33 17.39
CA LEU A 23 15.54 -7.96 18.79
C LEU A 23 15.79 -9.14 19.76
N LYS A 24 16.01 -10.36 19.21
CA LYS A 24 16.21 -11.59 19.99
C LYS A 24 15.06 -11.87 20.96
N LEU A 25 13.85 -11.50 20.59
CA LEU A 25 12.66 -11.72 21.39
C LEU A 25 12.18 -13.17 21.28
N PRO A 26 11.72 -13.80 22.35
CA PRO A 26 11.19 -15.15 22.29
C PRO A 26 9.85 -15.19 21.53
N SER A 27 9.73 -16.15 20.62
CA SER A 27 8.58 -16.29 19.71
C SER A 27 7.23 -16.43 20.44
N ASN A 28 7.24 -17.11 21.61
CA ASN A 28 6.03 -17.32 22.41
C ASN A 28 5.45 -16.05 23.06
N LYS A 29 6.21 -14.96 23.08
CA LYS A 29 5.74 -13.64 23.53
C LYS A 29 5.10 -12.81 22.44
N ILE A 30 5.19 -13.22 21.18
CA ILE A 30 4.77 -12.40 20.05
C ILE A 30 3.56 -13.02 19.36
N VAL A 31 2.44 -12.31 19.38
CA VAL A 31 1.19 -12.71 18.74
C VAL A 31 0.92 -11.82 17.53
N VAL A 32 0.58 -12.45 16.40
CA VAL A 32 0.23 -11.75 15.18
C VAL A 32 -1.27 -11.47 15.17
N LEU A 33 -1.64 -10.20 15.08
CA LEU A 33 -3.04 -9.75 15.04
C LEU A 33 -3.55 -9.53 13.62
N GLY A 34 -2.67 -9.17 12.70
CA GLY A 34 -3.05 -8.60 11.42
C GLY A 34 -3.45 -7.14 11.54
N ASN A 35 -4.26 -6.67 10.60
CA ASN A 35 -4.88 -5.34 10.61
C ASN A 35 -6.25 -5.42 9.92
N GLY A 36 -6.99 -4.30 9.89
CA GLY A 36 -8.28 -4.20 9.22
C GLY A 36 -8.34 -3.03 8.25
N TRP A 37 -9.38 -3.00 7.43
CA TRP A 37 -9.62 -1.98 6.41
C TRP A 37 -11.01 -1.34 6.53
N GLU A 38 -11.86 -1.84 7.42
CA GLU A 38 -13.29 -1.46 7.47
C GLU A 38 -13.51 0.01 7.81
N HIS A 39 -12.53 0.69 8.44
CA HIS A 39 -12.57 2.14 8.62
C HIS A 39 -12.73 2.89 7.29
N PHE A 40 -12.19 2.32 6.19
CA PHE A 40 -12.30 2.92 4.87
C PHE A 40 -13.70 2.82 4.26
N LYS A 41 -14.57 1.96 4.79
CA LYS A 41 -16.00 1.90 4.41
C LYS A 41 -16.72 3.20 4.79
N GLU A 42 -16.40 3.74 5.95
CA GLU A 42 -17.03 4.95 6.50
C GLU A 42 -16.57 6.23 5.81
N VAL A 43 -15.48 6.18 5.05
CA VAL A 43 -15.02 7.30 4.24
C VAL A 43 -15.97 7.49 3.07
N THR A 44 -16.48 8.71 2.88
CA THR A 44 -17.24 9.09 1.68
C THR A 44 -16.28 9.55 0.59
N ALA A 45 -16.38 8.97 -0.61
CA ALA A 45 -15.58 9.41 -1.76
C ALA A 45 -15.92 10.86 -2.14
N ASP A 46 -14.90 11.65 -2.47
CA ASP A 46 -15.11 13.03 -2.94
C ASP A 46 -15.37 13.06 -4.45
N GLU A 47 -16.64 12.91 -4.81
CA GLU A 47 -17.09 12.94 -6.21
C GLU A 47 -16.84 14.29 -6.90
N THR A 48 -16.63 15.38 -6.13
CA THR A 48 -16.36 16.71 -6.70
C THR A 48 -14.92 16.87 -7.20
N LEU A 49 -14.05 15.93 -6.88
CA LEU A 49 -12.63 15.96 -7.30
C LEU A 49 -12.49 16.04 -8.82
N LYS A 50 -13.33 15.32 -9.57
CA LYS A 50 -13.33 15.34 -11.03
C LYS A 50 -13.76 16.69 -11.59
N GLU A 51 -14.70 17.37 -10.94
CA GLU A 51 -15.17 18.70 -11.35
C GLU A 51 -14.10 19.77 -11.09
N ARG A 52 -13.38 19.65 -9.98
CA ARG A 52 -12.30 20.56 -9.59
C ARG A 52 -11.05 20.40 -10.45
N HIS A 53 -10.81 19.19 -10.96
CA HIS A 53 -9.61 18.84 -11.72
C HIS A 53 -9.93 17.98 -12.95
N PRO A 54 -10.73 18.48 -13.92
CA PRO A 54 -11.18 17.68 -15.06
C PRO A 54 -10.01 17.13 -15.90
N ASP A 55 -8.91 17.88 -16.01
CA ASP A 55 -7.73 17.48 -16.78
C ASP A 55 -7.02 16.24 -16.20
N TRP A 56 -7.15 16.00 -14.89
CA TRP A 56 -6.55 14.82 -14.26
C TRP A 56 -7.15 13.52 -14.78
N PHE A 57 -8.41 13.56 -15.18
CA PHE A 57 -9.22 12.41 -15.57
C PHE A 57 -9.43 12.29 -17.09
N ALA A 58 -8.79 13.18 -17.85
CA ALA A 58 -8.80 13.11 -19.31
C ALA A 58 -8.00 11.91 -19.85
N THR A 59 -7.02 11.45 -19.10
CA THR A 59 -6.15 10.31 -19.41
C THR A 59 -6.25 9.28 -18.31
N PRO A 60 -6.28 7.96 -18.61
CA PRO A 60 -6.21 6.93 -17.58
C PRO A 60 -4.97 7.11 -16.69
N TYR A 61 -5.11 6.82 -15.39
CA TYR A 61 -4.05 7.06 -14.44
C TYR A 61 -3.81 5.89 -13.49
N PHE A 62 -2.58 5.83 -13.01
CA PHE A 62 -2.16 5.01 -11.88
C PHE A 62 -2.08 5.89 -10.62
N PHE A 63 -2.40 5.31 -9.48
CA PHE A 63 -2.36 6.03 -8.22
C PHE A 63 -1.45 5.34 -7.20
N SER A 64 -0.71 6.10 -6.43
CA SER A 64 0.08 5.64 -5.29
C SER A 64 -0.12 6.56 -4.10
N LEU A 65 -0.15 6.00 -2.90
CA LEU A 65 -0.33 6.73 -1.66
C LEU A 65 0.75 6.36 -0.64
N GLY A 66 1.38 7.35 -0.06
CA GLY A 66 2.32 7.14 1.03
C GLY A 66 3.20 8.36 1.30
N SER A 67 3.95 8.29 2.39
CA SER A 67 5.05 9.23 2.60
C SER A 67 6.12 8.98 1.54
N LEU A 68 6.89 10.02 1.20
CA LEU A 68 8.03 9.84 0.31
C LEU A 68 9.24 9.22 1.03
N ALA A 69 9.04 8.32 2.00
CA ALA A 69 10.12 7.62 2.69
C ALA A 69 10.85 6.67 1.74
N PRO A 70 12.19 6.50 1.85
CA PRO A 70 12.98 5.70 0.92
C PRO A 70 12.44 4.29 0.70
N ASN A 71 11.85 3.69 1.76
CA ASN A 71 11.24 2.38 1.69
C ASN A 71 9.99 2.32 0.78
N LYS A 72 9.36 3.46 0.45
CA LYS A 72 8.19 3.53 -0.44
C LYS A 72 8.55 3.48 -1.92
N ASN A 73 9.83 3.61 -2.26
CA ASN A 73 10.38 3.39 -3.60
C ASN A 73 9.67 4.19 -4.71
N ILE A 74 9.43 5.48 -4.45
CA ILE A 74 8.82 6.37 -5.45
C ILE A 74 9.65 6.45 -6.73
N GLN A 75 10.98 6.24 -6.64
CA GLN A 75 11.86 6.19 -7.79
C GLN A 75 11.41 5.13 -8.83
N TRP A 76 10.91 3.98 -8.38
CA TRP A 76 10.35 2.96 -9.26
C TRP A 76 9.18 3.52 -10.09
N ILE A 77 8.26 4.26 -9.46
CA ILE A 77 7.12 4.89 -10.15
C ILE A 77 7.62 5.90 -11.19
N LEU A 78 8.60 6.71 -10.84
CA LEU A 78 9.16 7.71 -11.74
C LEU A 78 9.79 7.08 -12.99
N GLU A 79 10.58 6.03 -12.83
CA GLU A 79 11.22 5.35 -13.96
C GLU A 79 10.21 4.61 -14.84
N VAL A 80 9.21 3.98 -14.26
CA VAL A 80 8.12 3.35 -15.00
C VAL A 80 7.28 4.38 -15.75
N ALA A 81 6.99 5.53 -15.14
CA ALA A 81 6.22 6.60 -15.77
C ALA A 81 6.87 7.14 -17.05
N LYS A 82 8.21 7.24 -17.10
CA LYS A 82 8.93 7.64 -18.31
C LYS A 82 8.68 6.72 -19.51
N ARG A 83 8.46 5.43 -19.23
CA ARG A 83 8.24 4.40 -20.27
C ARG A 83 6.78 4.30 -20.70
N HIS A 84 5.86 4.88 -19.91
CA HIS A 84 4.42 4.84 -20.14
C HIS A 84 3.81 6.26 -20.27
N PRO A 85 4.24 7.07 -21.26
CA PRO A 85 3.80 8.45 -21.42
C PRO A 85 2.29 8.59 -21.75
N GLN A 86 1.63 7.49 -22.13
CA GLN A 86 0.20 7.42 -22.39
C GLN A 86 -0.66 7.41 -21.12
N TYR A 87 -0.07 7.29 -19.94
CA TYR A 87 -0.75 7.26 -18.65
C TYR A 87 -0.28 8.39 -17.75
N ASN A 88 -1.19 8.85 -16.88
CA ASN A 88 -0.83 9.71 -15.77
C ASN A 88 -0.48 8.87 -14.51
N PHE A 89 0.42 9.40 -13.68
CA PHE A 89 0.80 8.79 -12.40
C PHE A 89 0.58 9.82 -11.29
N PHE A 90 -0.35 9.55 -10.39
CA PHE A 90 -0.64 10.42 -9.25
C PHE A 90 -0.04 9.83 -7.99
N ILE A 91 0.66 10.68 -7.23
CA ILE A 91 1.34 10.30 -6.00
C ILE A 91 0.81 11.19 -4.88
N GLY A 92 -0.02 10.63 -4.00
CA GLY A 92 -0.55 11.29 -2.81
C GLY A 92 0.37 11.12 -1.61
N GLY A 93 0.46 12.16 -0.78
CA GLY A 93 1.25 12.19 0.45
C GLY A 93 2.17 13.39 0.54
N LYS A 94 2.65 13.70 1.75
CA LYS A 94 3.54 14.85 1.95
C LYS A 94 4.85 14.66 1.18
N ALA A 95 5.06 15.50 0.17
CA ALA A 95 6.27 15.55 -0.61
C ALA A 95 7.30 16.44 0.05
N ASN A 96 8.40 15.86 0.54
CA ASN A 96 9.65 16.60 0.72
C ASN A 96 10.68 16.00 -0.23
N LEU A 97 10.55 16.32 -1.52
CA LEU A 97 11.43 15.82 -2.58
C LEU A 97 12.91 16.13 -2.31
N LYS A 98 13.19 17.24 -1.62
CA LYS A 98 14.56 17.63 -1.23
C LYS A 98 15.21 16.67 -0.22
N ALA A 99 14.41 15.93 0.56
CA ALA A 99 14.93 14.99 1.55
C ALA A 99 15.49 13.69 0.93
N TYR A 100 15.25 13.46 -0.36
CA TYR A 100 15.63 12.21 -1.05
C TYR A 100 16.92 12.30 -1.85
N GLY A 101 17.55 13.49 -1.95
CA GLY A 101 18.70 13.65 -2.81
C GLY A 101 18.43 13.31 -4.28
N THR A 102 17.15 13.18 -4.65
CA THR A 102 16.76 13.03 -6.04
C THR A 102 16.80 14.40 -6.69
N ASP A 103 17.55 14.53 -7.77
CA ASP A 103 17.49 15.66 -8.68
C ASP A 103 16.14 15.69 -9.43
N TYR A 104 15.02 15.45 -8.69
CA TYR A 104 13.70 15.48 -9.27
C TYR A 104 13.43 16.88 -9.82
N LYS A 105 13.32 16.95 -11.11
CA LYS A 105 12.81 18.11 -11.82
C LYS A 105 11.46 17.74 -12.39
N GLU A 106 10.43 18.48 -12.05
CA GLU A 106 9.07 18.24 -12.54
C GLU A 106 9.00 18.19 -14.07
N GLU A 107 9.89 18.92 -14.72
CA GLU A 107 10.05 18.99 -16.19
C GLU A 107 10.40 17.64 -16.82
N ASP A 108 11.07 16.76 -16.07
CA ASP A 108 11.51 15.44 -16.55
C ASP A 108 10.38 14.38 -16.50
N TYR A 109 9.25 14.71 -15.82
CA TYR A 109 8.16 13.76 -15.53
C TYR A 109 6.80 14.38 -15.81
N LYS A 110 6.56 14.71 -17.08
CA LYS A 110 5.34 15.43 -17.53
C LYS A 110 4.02 14.72 -17.19
N ASN A 111 4.07 13.40 -17.04
CA ASN A 111 2.92 12.56 -16.73
C ASN A 111 2.88 12.10 -15.26
N VAL A 112 3.74 12.65 -14.40
CA VAL A 112 3.71 12.38 -12.95
C VAL A 112 3.26 13.63 -12.22
N LYS A 113 2.31 13.48 -11.31
CA LYS A 113 1.81 14.56 -10.47
C LYS A 113 1.87 14.19 -8.99
N PHE A 114 2.61 14.98 -8.21
CA PHE A 114 2.59 14.91 -6.76
C PHE A 114 1.44 15.74 -6.23
N LEU A 115 0.47 15.09 -5.59
CA LEU A 115 -0.75 15.73 -5.11
C LEU A 115 -0.57 16.40 -3.74
N GLY A 116 0.55 16.11 -3.05
CA GLY A 116 0.74 16.57 -1.68
C GLY A 116 -0.24 15.89 -0.72
N TYR A 117 -0.67 16.61 0.31
CA TYR A 117 -1.71 16.13 1.21
C TYR A 117 -3.07 16.17 0.50
N ILE A 118 -3.76 15.06 0.51
CA ILE A 118 -5.12 14.89 0.01
C ILE A 118 -5.99 14.28 1.10
N SER A 119 -7.28 14.59 1.11
CA SER A 119 -8.24 14.06 2.08
C SER A 119 -8.52 12.57 1.84
N ASP A 120 -9.02 11.88 2.87
CA ASP A 120 -9.41 10.47 2.75
C ASP A 120 -10.49 10.25 1.67
N GLY A 121 -11.40 11.22 1.50
CA GLY A 121 -12.41 11.19 0.44
C GLY A 121 -11.80 11.27 -0.96
N GLU A 122 -10.80 12.13 -1.16
CA GLU A 122 -10.04 12.22 -2.41
C GLU A 122 -9.23 10.95 -2.65
N VAL A 123 -8.59 10.40 -1.61
CA VAL A 123 -7.89 9.11 -1.68
C VAL A 123 -8.83 8.01 -2.15
N LYS A 124 -10.02 7.90 -1.53
CA LYS A 124 -10.99 6.89 -1.89
C LYS A 124 -11.47 7.04 -3.33
N TYR A 125 -11.74 8.26 -3.76
CA TYR A 125 -12.12 8.55 -5.15
C TYR A 125 -11.00 8.13 -6.13
N LEU A 126 -9.75 8.53 -5.86
CA LEU A 126 -8.60 8.20 -6.71
C LEU A 126 -8.34 6.69 -6.77
N MET A 127 -8.45 5.98 -5.65
CA MET A 127 -8.32 4.52 -5.62
C MET A 127 -9.40 3.83 -6.44
N ALA A 128 -10.66 4.27 -6.31
CA ALA A 128 -11.79 3.64 -7.00
C ALA A 128 -11.77 3.80 -8.52
N HIS A 129 -11.12 4.85 -9.03
CA HIS A 129 -11.15 5.20 -10.45
C HIS A 129 -9.79 5.05 -11.16
N CYS A 130 -8.73 4.65 -10.47
CA CYS A 130 -7.44 4.43 -11.11
C CYS A 130 -7.43 3.15 -11.95
N LYS A 131 -6.56 3.11 -12.96
CA LYS A 131 -6.28 1.90 -13.75
C LYS A 131 -5.71 0.79 -12.85
N ALA A 132 -4.82 1.16 -11.95
CA ALA A 132 -4.38 0.35 -10.81
C ALA A 132 -3.74 1.23 -9.73
N PHE A 133 -3.80 0.75 -8.50
CA PHE A 133 -3.05 1.27 -7.36
C PHE A 133 -1.64 0.67 -7.35
N ILE A 134 -0.59 1.49 -7.29
CA ILE A 134 0.81 1.05 -7.31
C ILE A 134 1.44 1.18 -5.93
N PHE A 135 2.05 0.11 -5.44
CA PHE A 135 2.70 0.05 -4.13
C PHE A 135 4.05 -0.67 -4.21
N PRO A 136 5.11 0.00 -4.69
CA PRO A 136 6.41 -0.62 -5.00
C PRO A 136 7.35 -0.66 -3.80
N SER A 137 6.82 -0.64 -2.58
CA SER A 137 7.59 -0.52 -1.34
C SER A 137 8.60 -1.65 -1.14
N PHE A 138 9.84 -1.30 -0.80
CA PHE A 138 10.87 -2.28 -0.41
C PHE A 138 10.57 -2.97 0.92
N PHE A 139 9.96 -2.25 1.84
CA PHE A 139 9.75 -2.74 3.20
C PHE A 139 8.46 -2.19 3.81
N GLU A 140 7.62 -3.12 4.31
CA GLU A 140 6.37 -2.83 5.01
C GLU A 140 6.18 -3.79 6.19
N GLY A 141 5.38 -3.34 7.16
CA GLY A 141 4.91 -4.21 8.23
C GLY A 141 3.61 -4.92 7.90
N PHE A 142 2.77 -4.33 7.02
CA PHE A 142 1.47 -4.89 6.63
C PHE A 142 1.04 -4.50 5.22
N GLY A 143 0.87 -3.20 4.93
CA GLY A 143 0.36 -2.70 3.64
C GLY A 143 -1.12 -2.30 3.72
N ILE A 144 -1.47 -1.36 4.59
CA ILE A 144 -2.86 -0.86 4.70
C ILE A 144 -3.34 -0.22 3.40
N PRO A 145 -2.59 0.68 2.72
CA PRO A 145 -3.09 1.34 1.52
C PRO A 145 -3.50 0.39 0.38
N PRO A 146 -2.75 -0.68 0.05
CA PRO A 146 -3.24 -1.65 -0.93
C PRO A 146 -4.51 -2.39 -0.49
N LEU A 147 -4.68 -2.65 0.82
CA LEU A 147 -5.88 -3.29 1.33
C LEU A 147 -7.11 -2.38 1.20
N GLU A 148 -6.93 -1.07 1.45
CA GLU A 148 -7.94 -0.04 1.22
C GLU A 148 -8.30 0.05 -0.27
N ALA A 149 -7.30 0.06 -1.16
CA ALA A 149 -7.50 0.09 -2.60
C ALA A 149 -8.28 -1.14 -3.10
N MET A 150 -7.93 -2.35 -2.63
CA MET A 150 -8.69 -3.57 -2.93
C MET A 150 -10.14 -3.48 -2.45
N SER A 151 -10.40 -2.81 -1.33
CA SER A 151 -11.75 -2.68 -0.76
C SER A 151 -12.71 -1.84 -1.61
N VAL A 152 -12.18 -1.01 -2.48
CA VAL A 152 -12.94 -0.19 -3.46
C VAL A 152 -12.84 -0.74 -4.89
N GLY A 153 -12.32 -1.95 -5.06
CA GLY A 153 -12.26 -2.64 -6.34
C GLY A 153 -11.05 -2.30 -7.23
N ALA A 154 -10.07 -1.55 -6.71
CA ALA A 154 -8.87 -1.25 -7.47
C ALA A 154 -8.02 -2.49 -7.72
N LYS A 155 -7.50 -2.64 -8.94
CA LYS A 155 -6.37 -3.53 -9.22
C LYS A 155 -5.15 -3.02 -8.45
N CYS A 156 -4.35 -3.92 -7.86
CA CYS A 156 -3.21 -3.54 -7.07
C CYS A 156 -1.91 -4.12 -7.62
N ILE A 157 -1.00 -3.25 -8.06
CA ILE A 157 0.37 -3.59 -8.46
C ILE A 157 1.25 -3.42 -7.22
N ILE A 158 1.80 -4.52 -6.71
CA ILE A 158 2.45 -4.57 -5.40
C ILE A 158 3.84 -5.18 -5.53
N ALA A 159 4.82 -4.62 -4.82
CA ALA A 159 6.17 -5.19 -4.75
C ALA A 159 6.18 -6.56 -4.06
N LYS A 160 6.86 -7.54 -4.65
CA LYS A 160 7.06 -8.86 -4.04
C LYS A 160 8.17 -8.78 -2.97
N ALA A 161 7.89 -8.04 -1.90
CA ALA A 161 8.86 -7.73 -0.85
C ALA A 161 8.24 -7.78 0.55
N SER A 162 9.07 -8.02 1.57
CA SER A 162 8.70 -8.01 2.99
C SER A 162 7.45 -8.84 3.31
N CYS A 163 6.47 -8.27 4.00
CA CYS A 163 5.20 -8.94 4.36
C CYS A 163 4.17 -9.01 3.23
N LEU A 164 4.36 -8.28 2.13
CA LEU A 164 3.32 -8.09 1.12
C LEU A 164 2.85 -9.41 0.48
N PRO A 165 3.74 -10.38 0.14
CA PRO A 165 3.29 -11.69 -0.37
C PRO A 165 2.45 -12.49 0.64
N GLU A 166 2.76 -12.39 1.94
CA GLU A 166 1.99 -13.02 3.03
C GLU A 166 0.56 -12.47 3.10
N ILE A 167 0.42 -11.15 2.91
CA ILE A 167 -0.85 -10.45 3.06
C ILE A 167 -1.73 -10.62 1.83
N PHE A 168 -1.21 -10.37 0.63
CA PHE A 168 -1.98 -10.24 -0.60
C PHE A 168 -2.06 -11.51 -1.45
N GLY A 169 -1.12 -12.46 -1.26
CA GLY A 169 -1.15 -13.77 -1.91
C GLY A 169 -1.32 -13.68 -3.42
N GLU A 170 -2.35 -14.33 -3.96
CA GLU A 170 -2.63 -14.37 -5.40
C GLU A 170 -3.54 -13.21 -5.88
N SER A 171 -3.91 -12.27 -4.99
CA SER A 171 -4.83 -11.18 -5.30
C SER A 171 -4.13 -9.89 -5.76
N ALA A 172 -2.84 -9.94 -6.03
CA ALA A 172 -2.05 -8.79 -6.46
C ALA A 172 -1.28 -9.06 -7.75
N TYR A 173 -1.06 -8.01 -8.53
CA TYR A 173 -0.12 -7.99 -9.64
C TYR A 173 1.27 -7.73 -9.09
N TRP A 174 2.13 -8.74 -9.14
CA TRP A 174 3.43 -8.70 -8.49
C TRP A 174 4.51 -8.07 -9.36
N ILE A 175 5.30 -7.19 -8.76
CA ILE A 175 6.50 -6.60 -9.39
C ILE A 175 7.73 -6.85 -8.52
N ASP A 176 8.89 -6.90 -9.16
CA ASP A 176 10.16 -6.76 -8.49
C ASP A 176 10.41 -5.27 -8.21
N PRO A 177 10.60 -4.84 -6.95
CA PRO A 177 10.83 -3.43 -6.63
C PRO A 177 12.17 -2.89 -7.15
N TYR A 178 13.05 -3.73 -7.66
CA TYR A 178 14.35 -3.36 -8.24
C TYR A 178 14.33 -3.32 -9.76
N ASP A 179 13.30 -3.91 -10.39
CA ASP A 179 13.14 -3.92 -11.83
C ASP A 179 12.08 -2.91 -12.27
N THR A 180 12.47 -1.97 -13.11
CA THR A 180 11.59 -0.95 -13.70
C THR A 180 11.24 -1.23 -15.16
N ASP A 181 11.72 -2.34 -15.73
CA ASP A 181 11.41 -2.78 -17.10
C ASP A 181 10.12 -3.60 -17.11
N VAL A 182 9.00 -2.93 -16.87
CA VAL A 182 7.68 -3.56 -16.72
C VAL A 182 6.72 -2.96 -17.73
N ASP A 183 6.10 -3.80 -18.56
CA ASP A 183 4.92 -3.43 -19.34
C ASP A 183 3.67 -3.51 -18.47
N LEU A 184 3.11 -2.36 -18.12
CA LEU A 184 1.94 -2.27 -17.24
C LEU A 184 0.67 -2.83 -17.89
N ASP A 185 0.54 -2.78 -19.21
CA ASP A 185 -0.63 -3.30 -19.91
C ASP A 185 -0.57 -4.82 -19.99
N GLU A 186 0.61 -5.39 -20.29
CA GLU A 186 0.83 -6.82 -20.24
C GLU A 186 0.60 -7.35 -18.83
N LEU A 187 1.19 -6.71 -17.80
CA LEU A 187 1.02 -7.10 -16.40
C LEU A 187 -0.46 -7.14 -15.99
N LEU A 188 -1.24 -6.12 -16.35
CA LEU A 188 -2.66 -6.01 -16.00
C LEU A 188 -3.59 -6.85 -16.87
N SER A 189 -3.07 -7.47 -17.93
CA SER A 189 -3.82 -8.42 -18.77
C SER A 189 -3.94 -9.81 -18.15
N HIS A 190 -3.09 -10.15 -17.19
CA HIS A 190 -3.14 -11.41 -16.47
C HIS A 190 -4.30 -11.43 -15.47
N ASP A 191 -4.84 -12.61 -15.23
CA ASP A 191 -5.83 -12.81 -14.17
C ASP A 191 -5.14 -12.94 -12.81
N VAL A 192 -5.75 -12.32 -11.79
CA VAL A 192 -5.38 -12.49 -10.39
C VAL A 192 -6.61 -12.95 -9.59
N ALA A 193 -6.39 -13.58 -8.45
CA ALA A 193 -7.48 -14.03 -7.59
C ALA A 193 -8.30 -12.84 -7.05
N SER A 194 -9.59 -13.08 -6.81
CA SER A 194 -10.48 -12.09 -6.17
C SER A 194 -9.89 -11.63 -4.84
N PRO A 195 -9.93 -10.31 -4.52
CA PRO A 195 -9.46 -9.77 -3.26
C PRO A 195 -10.33 -10.17 -2.05
N GLU A 196 -11.49 -10.78 -2.26
CA GLU A 196 -12.41 -11.14 -1.17
C GLU A 196 -11.79 -12.00 -0.07
N LYS A 197 -10.94 -12.95 -0.44
CA LYS A 197 -10.24 -13.79 0.57
C LYS A 197 -9.35 -12.95 1.46
N VAL A 198 -8.64 -11.97 0.88
CA VAL A 198 -7.77 -11.05 1.61
C VAL A 198 -8.60 -10.13 2.50
N LEU A 199 -9.64 -9.50 1.96
CA LEU A 199 -10.53 -8.59 2.67
C LEU A 199 -11.26 -9.28 3.83
N ASN A 200 -11.71 -10.53 3.64
CA ASN A 200 -12.37 -11.30 4.69
C ASN A 200 -11.38 -11.82 5.76
N LYS A 201 -10.13 -12.05 5.38
CA LYS A 201 -9.09 -12.50 6.32
C LYS A 201 -8.64 -11.37 7.23
N TYR A 202 -8.51 -10.14 6.72
CA TYR A 202 -7.92 -9.02 7.43
C TYR A 202 -8.99 -7.97 7.81
N THR A 203 -9.62 -8.20 8.97
CA THR A 203 -10.68 -7.34 9.50
C THR A 203 -10.37 -6.89 10.92
N PHE A 204 -10.83 -5.69 11.31
CA PHE A 204 -10.72 -5.23 12.70
C PHE A 204 -11.48 -6.13 13.67
N LYS A 205 -12.57 -6.76 13.22
CA LYS A 205 -13.30 -7.75 14.03
C LYS A 205 -12.41 -8.95 14.38
N ARG A 206 -11.67 -9.47 13.38
CA ARG A 206 -10.72 -10.57 13.60
C ARG A 206 -9.55 -10.14 14.48
N PHE A 207 -8.99 -8.96 14.22
CA PHE A 207 -7.94 -8.33 15.05
C PHE A 207 -8.36 -8.26 16.51
N ALA A 208 -9.54 -7.65 16.78
CA ALA A 208 -10.06 -7.51 18.14
C ALA A 208 -10.32 -8.87 18.82
N LYS A 209 -10.83 -9.85 18.07
CA LYS A 209 -11.06 -11.21 18.60
C LYS A 209 -9.74 -11.87 19.02
N ILE A 210 -8.72 -11.87 18.18
CA ILE A 210 -7.41 -12.48 18.51
C ILE A 210 -6.81 -11.78 19.74
N MET A 211 -6.87 -10.44 19.78
CA MET A 211 -6.36 -9.67 20.91
C MET A 211 -7.09 -10.05 22.21
N HIS A 212 -8.43 -10.06 22.19
CA HIS A 212 -9.26 -10.41 23.34
C HIS A 212 -8.95 -11.83 23.84
N ASP A 213 -9.01 -12.83 22.95
CA ASP A 213 -8.79 -14.23 23.30
C ASP A 213 -7.38 -14.45 23.89
N THR A 214 -6.38 -13.75 23.33
CA THR A 214 -5.00 -13.80 23.83
C THR A 214 -4.90 -13.20 25.23
N LEU A 215 -5.50 -12.05 25.48
CA LEU A 215 -5.45 -11.37 26.78
C LEU A 215 -6.20 -12.17 27.85
N CYS A 216 -7.37 -12.74 27.54
CA CYS A 216 -8.14 -13.58 28.46
C CYS A 216 -7.43 -14.90 28.79
N GLY A 217 -6.67 -15.45 27.85
CA GLY A 217 -5.87 -16.68 28.10
C GLY A 217 -4.54 -16.43 28.83
N PHE A 218 -4.21 -15.13 29.08
CA PHE A 218 -2.97 -14.74 29.77
C PHE A 218 -3.14 -14.52 31.28
N SER A 219 -4.37 -14.74 31.79
CA SER A 219 -4.78 -14.54 33.19
C SER A 219 -4.29 -15.64 34.10
#